data_62cf76a5ee2dd40d9654d722d64743c5
#
_entry.id   62cf76a5ee2dd40d9654d722d64743c5
#
_cell.length_a   1.000
_cell.length_b   1.000
_cell.length_c   1.000
_cell.angle_alpha   90.00
_cell.angle_beta   90.00
_cell.angle_gamma   90.00
#
_symmetry.space_group_name_H-M   'P 1'
#
loop_
_entity.id
_entity.type
_entity.pdbx_description
1 polymer ?
#
loop_
_entity_poly.entity_id
_entity_poly.type
_entity_poly.pdbx_seq_one_letter_code
_entity_poly.pdbx_strand_id
1 'polypeptide(L)'
;MIKAITLIKRKSGITVQEFQEYWRHEHVKAIARLPGIRRYVQNHPLPENYVIGMPVCDGVAELWGEDTRTFKDMASSEAYQRVQADEEQFIDRKSTQLILTSETVLNAGSPQPGGIKFLEFLQRRGGLAVEDFQHYWLAMHGPLVSKLALLRRYVQSPARPGGYSADYSPAFDALSSMWFDTREDLRQTMESGPYAAIIADRINFLRNEDISNLICEEQVIIG
;
A
#
# COMPACT_ATOMS: atom_id res chain seq x y z
N MET A 1 -4.04 5.82 15.33
CA MET A 1 -2.91 4.97 14.85
C MET A 1 -2.32 5.57 13.59
N ILE A 2 -1.02 5.36 13.38
CA ILE A 2 -0.28 5.71 12.18
C ILE A 2 0.05 4.42 11.43
N LYS A 3 -0.02 4.47 10.11
CA LYS A 3 0.37 3.35 9.25
C LYS A 3 1.63 3.71 8.46
N ALA A 4 2.67 2.92 8.58
CA ALA A 4 3.84 2.95 7.72
C ALA A 4 3.60 1.99 6.55
N ILE A 5 3.77 2.47 5.33
CA ILE A 5 3.67 1.69 4.10
C ILE A 5 5.04 1.65 3.46
N THR A 6 5.57 0.45 3.25
CA THR A 6 6.89 0.23 2.66
C THR A 6 6.75 -0.56 1.36
N LEU A 7 7.20 0.04 0.26
CA LEU A 7 7.32 -0.63 -1.03
C LEU A 7 8.69 -1.30 -1.10
N ILE A 8 8.68 -2.58 -1.40
CA ILE A 8 9.84 -3.44 -1.32
C ILE A 8 10.14 -4.03 -2.70
N LYS A 9 11.38 -3.89 -3.16
CA LYS A 9 11.89 -4.63 -4.32
C LYS A 9 12.79 -5.76 -3.86
N ARG A 10 12.66 -6.93 -4.49
CA ARG A 10 13.55 -8.05 -4.23
C ARG A 10 14.97 -7.75 -4.67
N LYS A 11 15.93 -8.32 -3.99
CA LYS A 11 17.34 -8.26 -4.34
C LYS A 11 17.58 -8.89 -5.71
N SER A 12 18.51 -8.33 -6.47
CA SER A 12 18.93 -8.92 -7.74
C SER A 12 19.45 -10.35 -7.54
N GLY A 13 19.07 -11.23 -8.43
CA GLY A 13 19.51 -12.63 -8.42
C GLY A 13 18.57 -13.60 -7.71
N ILE A 14 17.50 -13.12 -7.05
CA ILE A 14 16.45 -13.99 -6.51
C ILE A 14 15.17 -13.88 -7.31
N THR A 15 14.45 -14.98 -7.45
CA THR A 15 13.16 -15.03 -8.13
C THR A 15 12.05 -14.40 -7.28
N VAL A 16 10.91 -14.09 -7.91
CA VAL A 16 9.72 -13.61 -7.19
C VAL A 16 9.27 -14.66 -6.16
N GLN A 17 9.31 -15.93 -6.52
CA GLN A 17 8.90 -17.01 -5.64
C GLN A 17 9.82 -17.10 -4.41
N GLU A 18 11.14 -17.11 -4.58
CA GLU A 18 12.10 -17.14 -3.47
C GLU A 18 11.94 -15.94 -2.55
N PHE A 19 11.74 -14.74 -3.12
CA PHE A 19 11.46 -13.53 -2.36
C PHE A 19 10.19 -13.67 -1.52
N GLN A 20 9.07 -14.08 -2.12
CA GLN A 20 7.78 -14.17 -1.44
C GLN A 20 7.79 -15.27 -0.35
N GLU A 21 8.42 -16.41 -0.61
CA GLU A 21 8.57 -17.50 0.36
C GLU A 21 9.41 -17.05 1.58
N TYR A 22 10.57 -16.42 1.33
CA TYR A 22 11.41 -15.90 2.41
C TYR A 22 10.67 -14.83 3.23
N TRP A 23 10.03 -13.87 2.56
CA TRP A 23 9.31 -12.79 3.20
C TRP A 23 8.15 -13.30 4.05
N ARG A 24 7.41 -14.30 3.54
CA ARG A 24 6.25 -14.92 4.20
C ARG A 24 6.61 -15.75 5.42
N HIS A 25 7.71 -16.47 5.40
CA HIS A 25 7.99 -17.51 6.41
C HIS A 25 9.20 -17.20 7.30
N GLU A 26 10.21 -16.54 6.77
CA GLU A 26 11.45 -16.28 7.51
C GLU A 26 11.49 -14.86 8.11
N HIS A 27 11.29 -13.84 7.28
CA HIS A 27 11.34 -12.44 7.71
C HIS A 27 10.32 -12.10 8.81
N VAL A 28 9.16 -12.73 8.82
CA VAL A 28 8.14 -12.53 9.87
C VAL A 28 8.67 -12.80 11.28
N LYS A 29 9.66 -13.70 11.43
CA LYS A 29 10.28 -14.03 12.73
C LYS A 29 11.08 -12.85 13.30
N ALA A 30 11.64 -12.01 12.44
CA ALA A 30 12.33 -10.78 12.83
C ALA A 30 11.33 -9.67 13.18
N ILE A 31 10.31 -9.47 12.35
CA ILE A 31 9.26 -8.45 12.54
C ILE A 31 8.47 -8.69 13.84
N ALA A 32 8.16 -9.93 14.18
CA ALA A 32 7.42 -10.28 15.41
C ALA A 32 8.08 -9.77 16.71
N ARG A 33 9.35 -9.37 16.66
CA ARG A 33 10.11 -8.85 17.80
C ARG A 33 10.17 -7.33 17.86
N LEU A 34 9.59 -6.63 16.88
CA LEU A 34 9.61 -5.18 16.83
C LEU A 34 8.72 -4.59 17.94
N PRO A 35 9.25 -3.63 18.73
CA PRO A 35 8.47 -3.01 19.80
C PRO A 35 7.41 -2.08 19.23
N GLY A 36 6.24 -2.06 19.88
CA GLY A 36 5.19 -1.07 19.63
C GLY A 36 4.36 -1.28 18.37
N ILE A 37 4.66 -2.29 17.55
CA ILE A 37 3.85 -2.63 16.37
C ILE A 37 2.55 -3.27 16.83
N ARG A 38 1.42 -2.72 16.37
CA ARG A 38 0.06 -3.17 16.67
C ARG A 38 -0.50 -4.12 15.63
N ARG A 39 -0.10 -3.90 14.37
CA ARG A 39 -0.52 -4.73 13.26
C ARG A 39 0.58 -4.75 12.19
N TYR A 40 0.74 -5.88 11.53
CA TYR A 40 1.62 -6.05 10.38
C TYR A 40 0.93 -6.88 9.31
N VAL A 41 0.94 -6.35 8.09
CA VAL A 41 0.34 -6.97 6.91
C VAL A 41 1.37 -7.01 5.79
N GLN A 42 1.46 -8.14 5.11
CA GLN A 42 2.19 -8.30 3.87
C GLN A 42 1.20 -8.37 2.70
N ASN A 43 1.45 -7.59 1.66
CA ASN A 43 0.71 -7.67 0.40
C ASN A 43 1.66 -8.25 -0.65
N HIS A 44 1.36 -9.46 -1.10
CA HIS A 44 2.14 -10.22 -2.07
C HIS A 44 1.54 -10.02 -3.47
N PRO A 45 2.22 -9.31 -4.40
CA PRO A 45 1.74 -9.17 -5.77
C PRO A 45 1.54 -10.53 -6.45
N LEU A 46 0.38 -10.70 -7.08
CA LEU A 46 0.03 -11.91 -7.80
C LEU A 46 0.77 -12.01 -9.14
N PRO A 47 0.92 -13.21 -9.74
CA PRO A 47 1.70 -13.42 -10.96
C PRO A 47 1.31 -12.51 -12.13
N GLU A 48 0.05 -12.13 -12.26
CA GLU A 48 -0.44 -11.25 -13.32
C GLU A 48 0.23 -9.87 -13.33
N ASN A 49 0.71 -9.38 -12.19
CA ASN A 49 1.43 -8.10 -12.12
C ASN A 49 2.77 -8.13 -12.89
N TYR A 50 3.30 -9.31 -13.19
CA TYR A 50 4.60 -9.50 -13.86
C TYR A 50 4.48 -9.82 -15.35
N VAL A 51 3.27 -9.89 -15.88
CA VAL A 51 3.04 -10.31 -17.28
C VAL A 51 3.46 -9.23 -18.29
N ILE A 52 3.22 -7.95 -17.98
CA ILE A 52 3.47 -6.82 -18.90
C ILE A 52 4.83 -6.16 -18.63
N GLY A 53 5.50 -6.55 -17.56
CA GLY A 53 6.78 -5.96 -17.14
C GLY A 53 7.01 -6.10 -15.64
N MET A 54 7.99 -5.36 -15.14
CA MET A 54 8.25 -5.34 -13.70
C MET A 54 7.28 -4.41 -13.00
N PRO A 55 6.57 -4.87 -11.96
CA PRO A 55 5.70 -4.01 -11.16
C PRO A 55 6.50 -2.93 -10.42
N VAL A 56 5.80 -1.93 -9.89
CA VAL A 56 6.39 -0.84 -9.09
C VAL A 56 7.20 -1.36 -7.91
N CYS A 57 6.79 -2.48 -7.31
CA CYS A 57 7.49 -3.21 -6.25
C CYS A 57 7.12 -4.69 -6.26
N ASP A 58 7.90 -5.51 -5.56
CA ASP A 58 7.68 -6.95 -5.40
C ASP A 58 6.88 -7.30 -4.14
N GLY A 59 6.64 -6.31 -3.28
CA GLY A 59 5.83 -6.44 -2.08
C GLY A 59 5.51 -5.10 -1.44
N VAL A 60 4.40 -5.05 -0.69
CA VAL A 60 3.99 -3.89 0.09
C VAL A 60 3.77 -4.31 1.53
N ALA A 61 4.64 -3.83 2.44
CA ALA A 61 4.49 -4.01 3.87
C ALA A 61 3.68 -2.86 4.47
N GLU A 62 2.71 -3.19 5.30
CA GLU A 62 1.94 -2.22 6.08
C GLU A 62 2.12 -2.50 7.56
N LEU A 63 2.61 -1.53 8.33
CA LEU A 63 2.80 -1.62 9.77
C LEU A 63 2.00 -0.53 10.48
N TRP A 64 1.29 -0.88 11.54
CA TRP A 64 0.57 0.09 12.36
C TRP A 64 1.24 0.25 13.72
N GLY A 65 1.45 1.49 14.11
CA GLY A 65 1.89 1.91 15.43
C GLY A 65 0.92 2.94 16.01
N GLU A 66 1.03 3.18 17.30
CA GLU A 66 0.16 4.15 17.99
C GLU A 66 0.32 5.56 17.41
N ASP A 67 1.57 5.99 17.23
CA ASP A 67 1.94 7.33 16.77
C ASP A 67 3.30 7.31 16.03
N THR A 68 3.78 8.48 15.62
CA THR A 68 5.10 8.62 14.97
C THR A 68 6.27 8.32 15.91
N ARG A 69 6.10 8.48 17.22
CA ARG A 69 7.12 8.16 18.21
C ARG A 69 7.38 6.67 18.25
N THR A 70 6.34 5.87 18.15
CA THR A 70 6.45 4.39 18.03
C THR A 70 7.44 3.99 16.94
N PHE A 71 7.34 4.59 15.75
CA PHE A 71 8.25 4.28 14.65
C PHE A 71 9.67 4.81 14.87
N LYS A 72 9.84 5.95 15.53
CA LYS A 72 11.18 6.48 15.92
C LYS A 72 11.86 5.57 16.93
N ASP A 73 11.14 5.17 17.97
CA ASP A 73 11.66 4.32 19.04
C ASP A 73 11.98 2.91 18.49
N MET A 74 11.10 2.39 17.62
CA MET A 74 11.35 1.15 16.88
C MET A 74 12.63 1.24 16.05
N ALA A 75 12.81 2.29 15.25
CA ALA A 75 13.97 2.45 14.37
C ALA A 75 15.29 2.51 15.12
N SER A 76 15.28 2.92 16.40
CA SER A 76 16.45 2.99 17.28
C SER A 76 16.72 1.69 18.04
N SER A 77 15.86 0.69 17.92
CA SER A 77 15.94 -0.56 18.69
C SER A 77 16.91 -1.57 18.08
N GLU A 78 17.51 -2.41 18.94
CA GLU A 78 18.29 -3.58 18.46
C GLU A 78 17.44 -4.55 17.61
N ALA A 79 16.15 -4.67 17.94
CA ALA A 79 15.23 -5.49 17.16
C ALA A 79 15.15 -5.02 15.70
N TYR A 80 15.09 -3.71 15.48
CA TYR A 80 15.07 -3.15 14.13
C TYR A 80 16.41 -3.33 13.40
N GLN A 81 17.55 -3.23 14.09
CA GLN A 81 18.86 -3.55 13.50
C GLN A 81 18.92 -4.99 12.98
N ARG A 82 18.32 -5.93 13.72
CA ARG A 82 18.22 -7.35 13.27
C ARG A 82 17.29 -7.48 12.05
N VAL A 83 16.19 -6.75 12.01
CA VAL A 83 15.31 -6.68 10.83
C VAL A 83 16.08 -6.16 9.63
N GLN A 84 16.85 -5.07 9.78
CA GLN A 84 17.65 -4.52 8.69
C GLN A 84 18.73 -5.50 8.18
N ALA A 85 19.37 -6.22 9.08
CA ALA A 85 20.35 -7.24 8.70
C ALA A 85 19.70 -8.44 7.94
N ASP A 86 18.48 -8.79 8.32
CA ASP A 86 17.68 -9.82 7.63
C ASP A 86 17.23 -9.32 6.25
N GLU A 87 16.77 -8.08 6.13
CA GLU A 87 16.37 -7.44 4.87
C GLU A 87 17.47 -7.47 3.81
N GLU A 88 18.75 -7.33 4.21
CA GLU A 88 19.89 -7.38 3.28
C GLU A 88 20.01 -8.70 2.51
N GLN A 89 19.37 -9.76 2.98
CA GLN A 89 19.41 -11.07 2.33
C GLN A 89 18.50 -11.13 1.12
N PHE A 90 17.35 -10.45 1.13
CA PHE A 90 16.31 -10.62 0.11
C PHE A 90 15.76 -9.32 -0.48
N ILE A 91 16.02 -8.14 0.12
CA ILE A 91 15.54 -6.83 -0.32
C ILE A 91 16.65 -5.99 -0.97
N ASP A 92 16.33 -5.29 -2.04
CA ASP A 92 17.10 -4.14 -2.50
C ASP A 92 16.73 -2.90 -1.67
N ARG A 93 17.42 -2.70 -0.57
CA ARG A 93 17.16 -1.61 0.37
C ARG A 93 17.30 -0.21 -0.25
N LYS A 94 18.10 -0.05 -1.32
CA LYS A 94 18.29 1.25 -1.99
C LYS A 94 17.04 1.69 -2.75
N SER A 95 16.22 0.75 -3.20
CA SER A 95 14.96 1.02 -3.90
C SER A 95 13.73 1.00 -2.99
N THR A 96 13.90 0.72 -1.69
CA THR A 96 12.82 0.74 -0.71
C THR A 96 12.28 2.15 -0.53
N GLN A 97 10.95 2.30 -0.57
CA GLN A 97 10.25 3.56 -0.37
C GLN A 97 9.32 3.43 0.82
N LEU A 98 9.38 4.37 1.74
CA LEU A 98 8.55 4.42 2.96
C LEU A 98 7.70 5.69 2.95
N ILE A 99 6.41 5.51 3.23
CA ILE A 99 5.50 6.62 3.53
C ILE A 99 4.78 6.39 4.85
N LEU A 100 4.66 7.44 5.66
CA LEU A 100 3.81 7.43 6.85
C LEU A 100 2.45 8.01 6.49
N THR A 101 1.40 7.28 6.82
CA THR A 101 0.03 7.62 6.45
C THR A 101 -0.88 7.63 7.67
N SER A 102 -2.01 8.31 7.52
CA SER A 102 -3.20 8.08 8.35
C SER A 102 -4.21 7.36 7.48
N GLU A 103 -5.04 6.46 8.03
CA GLU A 103 -6.02 5.77 7.21
C GLU A 103 -7.44 6.19 7.54
N THR A 104 -8.29 6.22 6.51
CA THR A 104 -9.73 6.38 6.62
C THR A 104 -10.42 5.20 5.95
N VAL A 105 -11.24 4.49 6.71
CA VAL A 105 -12.06 3.39 6.21
C VAL A 105 -13.37 3.95 5.68
N LEU A 106 -13.60 3.83 4.38
CA LEU A 106 -14.81 4.31 3.71
C LEU A 106 -15.85 3.21 3.49
N ASN A 107 -15.39 1.97 3.33
CA ASN A 107 -16.22 0.78 3.32
C ASN A 107 -15.56 -0.26 4.25
N ALA A 108 -16.28 -0.70 5.28
CA ALA A 108 -15.75 -1.53 6.37
C ALA A 108 -16.05 -3.03 6.22
N GLY A 109 -16.53 -3.48 5.06
CA GLY A 109 -16.76 -4.90 4.79
C GLY A 109 -15.47 -5.72 4.78
N SER A 110 -15.62 -7.03 4.64
CA SER A 110 -14.50 -7.96 4.53
C SER A 110 -14.69 -8.84 3.30
N PRO A 111 -13.63 -9.13 2.54
CA PRO A 111 -13.70 -10.11 1.46
C PRO A 111 -13.88 -11.51 2.04
N GLN A 112 -14.30 -12.44 1.19
CA GLN A 112 -14.31 -13.87 1.52
C GLN A 112 -12.85 -14.37 1.71
N PRO A 113 -12.64 -15.49 2.42
CA PRO A 113 -11.33 -16.12 2.50
C PRO A 113 -10.73 -16.36 1.10
N GLY A 114 -9.49 -15.97 0.90
CA GLY A 114 -8.82 -16.01 -0.41
C GLY A 114 -9.16 -14.84 -1.34
N GLY A 115 -9.89 -13.83 -0.86
CA GLY A 115 -10.12 -12.59 -1.57
C GLY A 115 -8.83 -11.85 -1.90
N ILE A 116 -8.93 -10.92 -2.84
CA ILE A 116 -7.79 -10.14 -3.33
C ILE A 116 -7.84 -8.69 -2.86
N LYS A 117 -6.67 -8.07 -2.81
CA LYS A 117 -6.50 -6.65 -2.53
C LYS A 117 -5.92 -5.94 -3.74
N PHE A 118 -6.62 -4.93 -4.21
CA PHE A 118 -6.16 -4.04 -5.27
C PHE A 118 -5.60 -2.76 -4.66
N LEU A 119 -4.35 -2.47 -4.95
CA LEU A 119 -3.62 -1.32 -4.46
C LEU A 119 -3.35 -0.34 -5.60
N GLU A 120 -3.60 0.96 -5.36
CA GLU A 120 -3.24 2.03 -6.30
C GLU A 120 -2.36 3.06 -5.59
N PHE A 121 -1.21 3.35 -6.20
CA PHE A 121 -0.24 4.33 -5.70
C PHE A 121 -0.51 5.66 -6.38
N LEU A 122 -1.00 6.62 -5.62
CA LEU A 122 -1.55 7.87 -6.16
C LEU A 122 -0.55 9.01 -6.03
N GLN A 123 -0.40 9.77 -7.12
CA GLN A 123 0.33 11.04 -7.12
C GLN A 123 -0.65 12.17 -7.44
N ARG A 124 -0.67 13.21 -6.62
CA ARG A 124 -1.52 14.38 -6.85
C ARG A 124 -1.11 15.14 -8.11
N ARG A 125 -2.07 15.80 -8.72
CA ARG A 125 -1.84 16.66 -9.87
C ARG A 125 -0.88 17.80 -9.52
N GLY A 126 0.02 18.13 -10.43
CA GLY A 126 0.94 19.25 -10.28
C GLY A 126 0.18 20.57 -10.00
N GLY A 127 0.68 21.34 -9.05
CA GLY A 127 0.07 22.61 -8.64
C GLY A 127 -1.10 22.48 -7.65
N LEU A 128 -1.59 21.27 -7.37
CA LEU A 128 -2.62 21.07 -6.34
C LEU A 128 -1.94 20.99 -4.96
N ALA A 129 -2.44 21.71 -3.96
CA ALA A 129 -1.96 21.61 -2.60
C ALA A 129 -2.25 20.21 -2.01
N VAL A 130 -1.44 19.77 -1.05
CA VAL A 130 -1.60 18.44 -0.42
C VAL A 130 -2.96 18.34 0.27
N GLU A 131 -3.36 19.39 0.96
CA GLU A 131 -4.62 19.45 1.70
C GLU A 131 -5.83 19.42 0.76
N ASP A 132 -5.76 20.12 -0.37
CA ASP A 132 -6.82 20.15 -1.39
C ASP A 132 -6.96 18.78 -2.07
N PHE A 133 -5.82 18.13 -2.38
CA PHE A 133 -5.79 16.75 -2.88
C PHE A 133 -6.46 15.79 -1.91
N GLN A 134 -6.07 15.81 -0.64
CA GLN A 134 -6.60 14.91 0.38
C GLN A 134 -8.08 15.15 0.62
N HIS A 135 -8.50 16.42 0.68
CA HIS A 135 -9.91 16.79 0.84
C HIS A 135 -10.75 16.28 -0.33
N TYR A 136 -10.33 16.56 -1.58
CA TYR A 136 -11.06 16.11 -2.77
C TYR A 136 -11.16 14.60 -2.82
N TRP A 137 -10.02 13.91 -2.60
CA TRP A 137 -9.96 12.46 -2.64
C TRP A 137 -10.87 11.80 -1.60
N LEU A 138 -10.93 12.36 -0.39
CA LEU A 138 -11.79 11.84 0.68
C LEU A 138 -13.26 12.20 0.46
N ALA A 139 -13.56 13.48 0.24
CA ALA A 139 -14.93 13.98 0.29
C ALA A 139 -15.70 13.83 -1.03
N MET A 140 -15.01 13.84 -2.17
CA MET A 140 -15.63 13.78 -3.50
C MET A 140 -15.43 12.42 -4.17
N HIS A 141 -14.19 12.00 -4.34
CA HIS A 141 -13.84 10.74 -5.02
C HIS A 141 -14.19 9.49 -4.20
N GLY A 142 -13.89 9.50 -2.89
CA GLY A 142 -14.13 8.37 -1.99
C GLY A 142 -15.57 7.83 -2.02
N PRO A 143 -16.60 8.67 -1.94
CA PRO A 143 -17.99 8.26 -2.06
C PRO A 143 -18.37 7.61 -3.40
N LEU A 144 -17.69 7.97 -4.51
CA LEU A 144 -17.91 7.31 -5.81
C LEU A 144 -17.38 5.87 -5.76
N VAL A 145 -16.15 5.69 -5.28
CA VAL A 145 -15.54 4.36 -5.15
C VAL A 145 -16.34 3.47 -4.19
N SER A 146 -16.79 4.01 -3.06
CA SER A 146 -17.53 3.25 -2.04
C SER A 146 -18.86 2.66 -2.54
N LYS A 147 -19.40 3.14 -3.66
CA LYS A 147 -20.65 2.66 -4.27
C LYS A 147 -20.45 1.52 -5.26
N LEU A 148 -19.21 1.08 -5.52
CA LEU A 148 -18.96 -0.06 -6.41
C LEU A 148 -19.56 -1.33 -5.83
N ALA A 149 -20.40 -2.01 -6.62
CA ALA A 149 -21.28 -3.07 -6.13
C ALA A 149 -20.52 -4.31 -5.59
N LEU A 150 -19.38 -4.65 -6.20
CA LEU A 150 -18.58 -5.83 -5.83
C LEU A 150 -17.44 -5.50 -4.85
N LEU A 151 -17.28 -4.24 -4.49
CA LEU A 151 -16.29 -3.78 -3.53
C LEU A 151 -16.69 -4.20 -2.10
N ARG A 152 -15.81 -4.91 -1.41
CA ARG A 152 -16.04 -5.36 -0.03
C ARG A 152 -15.52 -4.38 1.00
N ARG A 153 -14.32 -3.87 0.77
CA ARG A 153 -13.69 -2.91 1.67
C ARG A 153 -12.95 -1.85 0.87
N TYR A 154 -12.95 -0.63 1.38
CA TYR A 154 -12.21 0.48 0.82
C TYR A 154 -11.55 1.31 1.91
N VAL A 155 -10.24 1.51 1.76
CA VAL A 155 -9.43 2.30 2.70
C VAL A 155 -8.57 3.29 1.92
N GLN A 156 -8.63 4.54 2.35
CA GLN A 156 -7.77 5.61 1.88
C GLN A 156 -6.64 5.86 2.89
N SER A 157 -5.41 5.91 2.41
CA SER A 157 -4.21 6.13 3.22
C SER A 157 -3.39 7.28 2.64
N PRO A 158 -3.76 8.56 2.87
CA PRO A 158 -2.97 9.71 2.45
C PRO A 158 -1.66 9.80 3.21
N ALA A 159 -0.60 10.23 2.53
CA ALA A 159 0.67 10.55 3.16
C ALA A 159 0.48 11.71 4.16
N ARG A 160 1.11 11.60 5.32
CA ARG A 160 1.00 12.62 6.37
C ARG A 160 1.69 13.92 5.95
N PRO A 161 1.14 15.09 6.32
CA PRO A 161 1.75 16.39 5.98
C PRO A 161 3.23 16.51 6.40
N GLY A 162 3.61 15.92 7.53
CA GLY A 162 5.01 15.90 7.99
C GLY A 162 5.99 15.10 7.11
N GLY A 163 5.49 14.40 6.07
CA GLY A 163 6.31 13.74 5.05
C GLY A 163 6.72 14.67 3.90
N TYR A 164 6.27 15.92 3.89
CA TYR A 164 6.59 16.90 2.87
C TYR A 164 7.49 18.00 3.42
N SER A 165 8.42 18.49 2.62
CA SER A 165 9.22 19.67 2.88
C SER A 165 9.47 20.45 1.59
N ALA A 166 10.16 21.60 1.65
CA ALA A 166 10.47 22.37 0.45
C ALA A 166 11.27 21.57 -0.60
N ASP A 167 12.14 20.66 -0.14
CA ASP A 167 13.06 19.90 -0.98
C ASP A 167 12.71 18.41 -1.09
N TYR A 168 11.62 17.97 -0.46
CA TYR A 168 11.25 16.55 -0.43
C TYR A 168 9.73 16.34 -0.51
N SER A 169 9.34 15.43 -1.37
CA SER A 169 7.99 14.86 -1.41
C SER A 169 8.05 13.34 -1.31
N PRO A 170 7.07 12.71 -0.67
CA PRO A 170 6.97 11.25 -0.69
C PRO A 170 6.90 10.72 -2.12
N ALA A 171 7.32 9.47 -2.33
CA ALA A 171 7.22 8.81 -3.62
C ALA A 171 5.77 8.74 -4.15
N PHE A 172 4.81 8.64 -3.22
CA PHE A 172 3.36 8.70 -3.50
C PHE A 172 2.69 9.61 -2.48
N ASP A 173 1.67 10.33 -2.92
CA ASP A 173 0.84 11.17 -2.05
C ASP A 173 -0.18 10.33 -1.26
N ALA A 174 -0.54 9.14 -1.76
CA ALA A 174 -1.51 8.27 -1.12
C ALA A 174 -1.48 6.83 -1.63
N LEU A 175 -2.00 5.90 -0.79
CA LEU A 175 -2.33 4.54 -1.18
C LEU A 175 -3.85 4.34 -1.09
N SER A 176 -4.48 3.94 -2.20
CA SER A 176 -5.84 3.43 -2.29
C SER A 176 -5.81 1.92 -2.11
N SER A 177 -6.61 1.38 -1.21
CA SER A 177 -6.71 -0.06 -0.97
C SER A 177 -8.15 -0.51 -1.10
N MET A 178 -8.40 -1.43 -2.01
CA MET A 178 -9.72 -1.99 -2.32
C MET A 178 -9.67 -3.51 -2.23
N TRP A 179 -10.68 -4.12 -1.61
CA TRP A 179 -10.77 -5.58 -1.47
C TRP A 179 -11.99 -6.13 -2.21
N PHE A 180 -11.78 -7.25 -2.87
CA PHE A 180 -12.79 -7.99 -3.64
C PHE A 180 -12.75 -9.46 -3.24
N ASP A 181 -13.88 -10.18 -3.42
CA ASP A 181 -13.93 -11.61 -3.14
C ASP A 181 -13.10 -12.41 -4.15
N THR A 182 -13.09 -11.99 -5.42
CA THR A 182 -12.39 -12.68 -6.49
C THR A 182 -11.71 -11.71 -7.47
N ARG A 183 -10.77 -12.24 -8.28
CA ARG A 183 -10.21 -11.53 -9.44
C ARG A 183 -11.28 -11.16 -10.46
N GLU A 184 -12.27 -12.02 -10.60
CA GLU A 184 -13.38 -11.80 -11.53
C GLU A 184 -14.24 -10.60 -11.09
N ASP A 185 -14.50 -10.45 -9.78
CA ASP A 185 -15.21 -9.28 -9.25
C ASP A 185 -14.46 -7.98 -9.53
N LEU A 186 -13.13 -7.99 -9.38
CA LEU A 186 -12.30 -6.85 -9.75
C LEU A 186 -12.40 -6.55 -11.25
N ARG A 187 -12.28 -7.57 -12.11
CA ARG A 187 -12.37 -7.41 -13.57
C ARG A 187 -13.73 -6.82 -13.97
N GLN A 188 -14.83 -7.40 -13.48
CA GLN A 188 -16.19 -6.89 -13.74
C GLN A 188 -16.37 -5.44 -13.24
N THR A 189 -15.79 -5.13 -12.08
CA THR A 189 -15.80 -3.77 -11.56
C THR A 189 -15.10 -2.81 -12.51
N MET A 190 -13.90 -3.14 -12.99
CA MET A 190 -13.12 -2.30 -13.90
C MET A 190 -13.81 -2.07 -15.26
N GLU A 191 -14.62 -3.02 -15.71
CA GLU A 191 -15.38 -2.94 -16.96
C GLU A 191 -16.73 -2.21 -16.79
N SER A 192 -17.09 -1.83 -15.57
CA SER A 192 -18.39 -1.23 -15.27
C SER A 192 -18.45 0.27 -15.57
N GLY A 193 -19.65 0.76 -15.93
CA GLY A 193 -19.90 2.20 -16.11
C GLY A 193 -19.57 3.05 -14.88
N PRO A 194 -19.93 2.64 -13.65
CA PRO A 194 -19.51 3.33 -12.43
C PRO A 194 -17.99 3.48 -12.30
N TYR A 195 -17.20 2.45 -12.64
CA TYR A 195 -15.75 2.55 -12.61
C TYR A 195 -15.20 3.49 -13.68
N ALA A 196 -15.79 3.52 -14.88
CA ALA A 196 -15.42 4.48 -15.91
C ALA A 196 -15.61 5.94 -15.44
N ALA A 197 -16.68 6.21 -14.69
CA ALA A 197 -16.91 7.52 -14.08
C ALA A 197 -15.85 7.86 -13.01
N ILE A 198 -15.42 6.89 -12.21
CA ILE A 198 -14.33 7.03 -11.23
C ILE A 198 -13.01 7.36 -11.93
N ILE A 199 -12.69 6.69 -13.04
CA ILE A 199 -11.49 6.99 -13.85
C ILE A 199 -11.56 8.42 -14.41
N ALA A 200 -12.71 8.82 -14.94
CA ALA A 200 -12.88 10.18 -15.47
C ALA A 200 -12.73 11.27 -14.40
N ASP A 201 -13.14 10.99 -13.15
CA ASP A 201 -13.01 11.93 -12.04
C ASP A 201 -11.54 12.20 -11.64
N ARG A 202 -10.62 11.26 -11.92
CA ARG A 202 -9.20 11.33 -11.53
C ARG A 202 -8.48 12.58 -12.04
N ILE A 203 -8.87 13.11 -13.19
CA ILE A 203 -8.28 14.32 -13.78
C ILE A 203 -8.37 15.53 -12.86
N ASN A 204 -9.34 15.55 -11.95
CA ASN A 204 -9.55 16.66 -11.03
C ASN A 204 -8.48 16.75 -9.94
N PHE A 205 -7.83 15.64 -9.57
CA PHE A 205 -6.92 15.59 -8.43
C PHE A 205 -5.64 14.74 -8.63
N LEU A 206 -5.60 13.84 -9.60
CA LEU A 206 -4.44 12.99 -9.86
C LEU A 206 -3.62 13.45 -11.07
N ARG A 207 -2.34 13.13 -11.00
CA ARG A 207 -1.47 13.09 -12.16
C ARG A 207 -1.86 11.87 -13.00
N ASN A 208 -2.46 12.12 -14.16
CA ASN A 208 -3.20 11.10 -14.92
C ASN A 208 -2.34 10.06 -15.63
N GLU A 209 -1.03 10.25 -15.69
CA GLU A 209 -0.18 9.51 -16.63
C GLU A 209 0.40 8.20 -16.09
N ASP A 210 0.46 8.01 -14.75
CA ASP A 210 1.16 6.87 -14.18
C ASP A 210 0.60 6.41 -12.82
N ILE A 211 -0.67 5.96 -12.79
CA ILE A 211 -1.16 5.29 -11.59
C ILE A 211 -0.64 3.85 -11.60
N SER A 212 0.42 3.62 -10.84
CA SER A 212 0.88 2.26 -10.58
C SER A 212 -0.12 1.52 -9.70
N ASN A 213 -0.40 0.28 -10.04
CA ASN A 213 -1.30 -0.56 -9.26
C ASN A 213 -0.75 -1.97 -9.09
N LEU A 214 -1.30 -2.69 -8.11
CA LEU A 214 -0.98 -4.09 -7.82
C LEU A 214 -2.25 -4.85 -7.43
N ILE A 215 -2.37 -6.07 -7.92
CA ILE A 215 -3.32 -7.06 -7.42
C ILE A 215 -2.54 -7.98 -6.48
N CYS A 216 -2.94 -8.06 -5.22
CA CYS A 216 -2.20 -8.74 -4.17
C CYS A 216 -3.04 -9.80 -3.44
N GLU A 217 -2.37 -10.82 -2.96
CA GLU A 217 -2.79 -11.60 -1.81
C GLU A 217 -2.37 -10.85 -0.54
N GLU A 218 -3.32 -10.63 0.38
CA GLU A 218 -3.06 -10.03 1.68
C GLU A 218 -2.79 -11.12 2.72
N GLN A 219 -1.70 -10.97 3.48
CA GLN A 219 -1.39 -11.83 4.61
C GLN A 219 -1.27 -10.99 5.89
N VAL A 220 -2.18 -11.20 6.84
CA VAL A 220 -2.11 -10.60 8.17
C VAL A 220 -1.17 -11.42 9.04
N ILE A 221 -0.07 -10.81 9.49
CA ILE A 221 0.95 -11.45 10.32
C ILE A 221 0.74 -11.14 11.80
N ILE A 222 0.44 -9.86 12.08
CA ILE A 222 0.08 -9.37 13.42
C ILE A 222 -1.22 -8.61 13.23
N GLY A 223 -2.27 -8.98 13.94
CA GLY A 223 -3.62 -8.40 13.79
C GLY A 223 -4.30 -8.06 15.10
#